data_0c51ba4e9db9fc5b427e8c188712497d
#
_entry.id   0c51ba4e9db9fc5b427e8c188712497d
#
_cell.length_a   1.000
_cell.length_b   1.000
_cell.length_c   1.000
_cell.angle_alpha   90.00
_cell.angle_beta   90.00
_cell.angle_gamma   90.00
#
_symmetry.space_group_name_H-M   'P 1'
#
loop_
_entity.id
_entity.type
_entity.pdbx_description
1 polymer ?
#
loop_
_entity_poly.entity_id
_entity_poly.type
_entity_poly.pdbx_seq_one_letter_code
_entity_poly.pdbx_strand_id
1 'polypeptide(L)'
;MIQKILIGLFLSFLSLEAGEKVYAIFNVKAMQDSKLTLDSTGIVDSIKVTEGSVVKKGDVLLLLYNQDKQAQSDSTEQQLIFAKKQYQRYSKIGGAVDKNTLEGYEFTYRRLESDYAYSIAVLNKTILRAPFDGVIASKNIQVGEGVSANNTVLLRLVSHARKLVIEFDSKYINAVKVGDTYTYSIDGDSNQHEIKITKIYPTVDENTRKVSAEALLSKPMAVGLFGDGFIQTK
;
A
#
# COMPACT_ATOMS: atom_id res chain seq x y z
N MET A 1 -64.89 31.24 48.26
CA MET A 1 -63.54 30.69 48.33
C MET A 1 -63.21 30.17 46.93
N ILE A 2 -62.43 30.91 46.14
CA ILE A 2 -62.09 30.54 44.77
C ILE A 2 -60.60 30.26 44.77
N GLN A 3 -60.31 28.98 44.59
CA GLN A 3 -58.93 28.43 44.56
C GLN A 3 -58.36 28.61 43.13
N LYS A 4 -57.39 29.49 42.97
CA LYS A 4 -56.69 29.70 41.70
C LYS A 4 -55.63 28.62 41.54
N ILE A 5 -55.82 27.73 40.56
CA ILE A 5 -54.82 26.75 40.13
C ILE A 5 -53.88 27.43 39.12
N LEU A 6 -52.62 27.56 39.54
CA LEU A 6 -51.56 28.13 38.72
C LEU A 6 -50.90 26.95 37.94
N ILE A 7 -51.22 26.78 36.65
CA ILE A 7 -50.58 25.82 35.76
C ILE A 7 -49.27 26.45 35.25
N GLY A 8 -48.16 26.03 35.85
CA GLY A 8 -46.84 26.40 35.38
C GLY A 8 -46.49 25.62 34.08
N LEU A 9 -46.46 26.34 32.98
CA LEU A 9 -46.00 25.83 31.67
C LEU A 9 -44.47 25.73 31.67
N PHE A 10 -43.93 24.53 31.89
CA PHE A 10 -42.51 24.28 31.81
C PHE A 10 -42.14 24.13 30.32
N LEU A 11 -41.75 25.24 29.66
CA LEU A 11 -41.13 25.17 28.34
C LEU A 11 -39.72 24.62 28.50
N SER A 12 -39.56 23.34 28.25
CA SER A 12 -38.23 22.74 28.02
C SER A 12 -37.67 23.26 26.68
N PHE A 13 -36.78 24.23 26.74
CA PHE A 13 -35.92 24.61 25.64
C PHE A 13 -35.01 23.39 25.31
N LEU A 14 -35.37 22.59 24.33
CA LEU A 14 -34.40 21.78 23.64
C LEU A 14 -33.49 22.73 22.85
N SER A 15 -32.35 23.07 23.42
CA SER A 15 -31.26 23.68 22.68
C SER A 15 -30.78 22.63 21.70
N LEU A 16 -31.25 22.74 20.45
CA LEU A 16 -30.63 22.05 19.32
C LEU A 16 -29.25 22.69 19.20
N GLU A 17 -28.20 22.02 19.72
CA GLU A 17 -26.83 22.42 19.42
C GLU A 17 -26.65 22.22 17.91
N ALA A 18 -26.80 23.27 17.16
CA ALA A 18 -26.45 23.33 15.77
C ALA A 18 -24.92 23.23 15.71
N GLY A 19 -24.41 22.05 15.41
CA GLY A 19 -22.97 21.84 15.28
C GLY A 19 -22.36 22.86 14.31
N GLU A 20 -21.14 23.27 14.60
CA GLU A 20 -20.41 24.27 13.81
C GLU A 20 -20.11 23.71 12.41
N LYS A 21 -20.29 24.53 11.36
CA LYS A 21 -19.89 24.17 9.99
C LYS A 21 -18.43 24.58 9.74
N VAL A 22 -17.55 23.62 9.59
CA VAL A 22 -16.15 23.86 9.34
C VAL A 22 -15.84 23.68 7.85
N TYR A 23 -15.42 24.75 7.19
CA TYR A 23 -15.00 24.68 5.78
C TYR A 23 -13.74 23.83 5.64
N ALA A 24 -13.75 22.95 4.64
CA ALA A 24 -12.64 22.06 4.32
C ALA A 24 -12.55 21.79 2.82
N ILE A 25 -11.34 21.67 2.33
CA ILE A 25 -11.04 21.20 0.97
C ILE A 25 -10.65 19.73 1.01
N PHE A 26 -10.77 19.03 -0.11
CA PHE A 26 -10.33 17.66 -0.19
C PHE A 26 -9.59 17.33 -1.50
N ASN A 27 -8.78 16.28 -1.43
CA ASN A 27 -8.20 15.60 -2.58
C ASN A 27 -8.50 14.11 -2.52
N VAL A 28 -8.83 13.51 -3.67
CA VAL A 28 -8.97 12.06 -3.82
C VAL A 28 -7.60 11.44 -3.93
N LYS A 29 -7.27 10.53 -3.01
CA LYS A 29 -6.04 9.76 -3.04
C LYS A 29 -6.33 8.26 -3.07
N ALA A 30 -5.44 7.48 -3.69
CA ALA A 30 -5.46 6.03 -3.51
C ALA A 30 -5.08 5.68 -2.07
N MET A 31 -5.58 4.55 -1.56
CA MET A 31 -5.15 4.03 -0.25
C MET A 31 -3.67 3.66 -0.26
N GLN A 32 -3.20 3.10 -1.38
CA GLN A 32 -1.79 2.80 -1.64
C GLN A 32 -1.41 3.39 -3.00
N ASP A 33 -0.28 4.08 -3.05
CA ASP A 33 0.28 4.72 -4.24
C ASP A 33 1.79 4.58 -4.15
N SER A 34 2.37 3.77 -5.03
CA SER A 34 3.78 3.42 -4.98
C SER A 34 4.45 3.66 -6.32
N LYS A 35 5.58 4.36 -6.25
CA LYS A 35 6.56 4.44 -7.34
C LYS A 35 7.44 3.18 -7.24
N LEU A 36 7.33 2.30 -8.22
CA LEU A 36 8.01 1.02 -8.23
C LEU A 36 9.40 1.17 -8.83
N THR A 37 10.39 0.68 -8.11
CA THR A 37 11.79 0.59 -8.50
C THR A 37 12.26 -0.86 -8.40
N LEU A 38 13.42 -1.20 -8.95
CA LEU A 38 14.10 -2.50 -8.75
C LEU A 38 15.35 -2.33 -7.89
N ASP A 39 15.66 -3.34 -7.09
CA ASP A 39 16.90 -3.46 -6.31
C ASP A 39 18.00 -4.19 -7.13
N SER A 40 18.06 -3.89 -8.45
CA SER A 40 19.07 -4.44 -9.36
C SER A 40 19.33 -3.46 -10.50
N THR A 41 20.58 -3.38 -10.93
CA THR A 41 20.98 -2.69 -12.15
C THR A 41 20.92 -3.67 -13.32
N GLY A 42 20.49 -3.22 -14.49
CA GLY A 42 20.43 -4.05 -15.69
C GLY A 42 19.69 -3.37 -16.84
N ILE A 43 19.43 -4.11 -17.89
CA ILE A 43 18.67 -3.67 -19.06
C ILE A 43 17.29 -4.31 -19.01
N VAL A 44 16.24 -3.56 -19.33
CA VAL A 44 14.87 -4.06 -19.40
C VAL A 44 14.75 -5.05 -20.56
N ASP A 45 14.45 -6.31 -20.23
CA ASP A 45 14.21 -7.38 -21.21
C ASP A 45 12.74 -7.37 -21.69
N SER A 46 11.79 -7.30 -20.74
CA SER A 46 10.38 -7.31 -21.10
C SER A 46 9.52 -6.56 -20.07
N ILE A 47 8.44 -5.95 -20.57
CA ILE A 47 7.41 -5.28 -19.78
C ILE A 47 6.08 -5.98 -20.08
N LYS A 48 5.39 -6.45 -19.02
CA LYS A 48 4.16 -7.24 -19.13
C LYS A 48 2.88 -6.42 -19.00
N VAL A 49 3.02 -5.12 -18.71
CA VAL A 49 1.90 -4.21 -18.40
C VAL A 49 2.05 -2.89 -19.12
N THR A 50 0.92 -2.19 -19.29
CA THR A 50 0.84 -0.82 -19.81
C THR A 50 0.06 0.04 -18.82
N GLU A 51 -0.03 1.35 -19.09
CA GLU A 51 -0.91 2.25 -18.34
C GLU A 51 -2.37 1.75 -18.42
N GLY A 52 -3.06 1.79 -17.28
CA GLY A 52 -4.42 1.25 -17.14
C GLY A 52 -4.52 -0.25 -16.90
N SER A 53 -3.42 -1.01 -16.99
CA SER A 53 -3.44 -2.46 -16.69
C SER A 53 -3.82 -2.71 -15.23
N VAL A 54 -4.80 -3.59 -15.02
CA VAL A 54 -5.20 -4.08 -13.70
C VAL A 54 -4.30 -5.26 -13.33
N VAL A 55 -3.72 -5.20 -12.13
CA VAL A 55 -2.77 -6.22 -11.64
C VAL A 55 -3.12 -6.67 -10.22
N LYS A 56 -2.75 -7.91 -9.90
CA LYS A 56 -2.85 -8.50 -8.57
C LYS A 56 -1.48 -8.52 -7.89
N LYS A 57 -1.48 -8.51 -6.57
CA LYS A 57 -0.27 -8.69 -5.76
C LYS A 57 0.50 -9.95 -6.20
N GLY A 58 1.80 -9.76 -6.48
CA GLY A 58 2.68 -10.83 -6.94
C GLY A 58 2.82 -10.94 -8.47
N ASP A 59 1.92 -10.35 -9.26
CA ASP A 59 2.01 -10.35 -10.71
C ASP A 59 3.34 -9.78 -11.18
N VAL A 60 3.95 -10.42 -12.20
CA VAL A 60 5.19 -9.93 -12.82
C VAL A 60 4.85 -8.76 -13.74
N LEU A 61 5.45 -7.62 -13.48
CA LEU A 61 5.23 -6.37 -14.22
C LEU A 61 6.33 -6.12 -15.27
N LEU A 62 7.58 -6.42 -14.88
CA LEU A 62 8.75 -6.16 -15.71
C LEU A 62 9.88 -7.13 -15.33
N LEU A 63 10.70 -7.51 -16.30
CA LEU A 63 11.91 -8.28 -16.11
C LEU A 63 13.12 -7.53 -16.69
N LEU A 64 14.23 -7.56 -15.94
CA LEU A 64 15.54 -7.25 -16.50
C LEU A 64 16.11 -8.47 -17.19
N TYR A 65 17.08 -8.27 -18.09
CA TYR A 65 17.87 -9.34 -18.63
C TYR A 65 18.61 -10.08 -17.49
N ASN A 66 18.33 -11.37 -17.33
CA ASN A 66 18.73 -12.13 -16.15
C ASN A 66 19.13 -13.59 -16.44
N GLN A 67 19.43 -13.91 -17.71
CA GLN A 67 19.78 -15.28 -18.10
C GLN A 67 20.99 -15.83 -17.35
N ASP A 68 21.98 -14.98 -17.06
CA ASP A 68 23.16 -15.33 -16.25
C ASP A 68 22.77 -15.72 -14.81
N LYS A 69 21.85 -14.97 -14.18
CA LYS A 69 21.36 -15.21 -12.82
C LYS A 69 20.46 -16.44 -12.76
N GLN A 70 19.67 -16.66 -13.81
CA GLN A 70 18.86 -17.88 -13.94
C GLN A 70 19.76 -19.12 -14.03
N ALA A 71 20.77 -19.10 -14.92
CA ALA A 71 21.71 -20.21 -15.06
C ALA A 71 22.49 -20.48 -13.77
N GLN A 72 22.88 -19.42 -13.03
CA GLN A 72 23.52 -19.57 -11.72
C GLN A 72 22.58 -20.22 -10.70
N SER A 73 21.30 -19.82 -10.66
CA SER A 73 20.29 -20.41 -9.77
C SER A 73 20.07 -21.88 -10.10
N ASP A 74 19.91 -22.23 -11.38
CA ASP A 74 19.70 -23.60 -11.83
C ASP A 74 20.90 -24.50 -11.48
N SER A 75 22.13 -23.98 -11.64
CA SER A 75 23.35 -24.70 -11.26
C SER A 75 23.41 -24.98 -9.76
N THR A 76 23.12 -23.99 -8.92
CA THR A 76 23.09 -24.13 -7.45
C THR A 76 21.99 -25.09 -7.00
N GLU A 77 20.83 -25.08 -7.66
CA GLU A 77 19.73 -26.01 -7.38
C GLU A 77 20.17 -27.47 -7.62
N GLN A 78 20.82 -27.74 -8.75
CA GLN A 78 21.31 -29.09 -9.04
C GLN A 78 22.35 -29.59 -8.02
N GLN A 79 23.24 -28.68 -7.56
CA GLN A 79 24.19 -28.99 -6.49
C GLN A 79 23.49 -29.33 -5.18
N LEU A 80 22.47 -28.52 -4.80
CA LEU A 80 21.65 -28.74 -3.62
C LEU A 80 20.92 -30.09 -3.68
N ILE A 81 20.26 -30.38 -4.81
CA ILE A 81 19.57 -31.66 -5.03
C ILE A 81 20.51 -32.84 -4.84
N PHE A 82 21.73 -32.75 -5.39
CA PHE A 82 22.75 -33.83 -5.25
C PHE A 82 23.16 -33.98 -3.78
N ALA A 83 23.54 -32.90 -3.10
CA ALA A 83 23.96 -32.96 -1.71
C ALA A 83 22.85 -33.46 -0.78
N LYS A 84 21.60 -33.05 -1.00
CA LYS A 84 20.44 -33.56 -0.26
C LYS A 84 20.24 -35.04 -0.40
N LYS A 85 20.38 -35.58 -1.67
CA LYS A 85 20.31 -37.03 -1.92
C LYS A 85 21.45 -37.79 -1.25
N GLN A 86 22.67 -37.21 -1.22
CA GLN A 86 23.80 -37.80 -0.52
C GLN A 86 23.51 -37.87 0.98
N TYR A 87 23.20 -36.76 1.63
CA TYR A 87 22.88 -36.73 3.05
C TYR A 87 21.79 -37.72 3.39
N GLN A 88 20.65 -37.73 2.64
CA GLN A 88 19.55 -38.67 2.85
C GLN A 88 19.94 -40.13 2.70
N ARG A 89 20.86 -40.46 1.78
CA ARG A 89 21.35 -41.81 1.61
C ARG A 89 22.16 -42.26 2.82
N TYR A 90 23.11 -41.46 3.25
CA TYR A 90 24.00 -41.80 4.36
C TYR A 90 23.28 -41.76 5.72
N SER A 91 22.34 -40.88 5.93
CA SER A 91 21.52 -40.84 7.16
C SER A 91 20.64 -42.09 7.32
N LYS A 92 20.23 -42.76 6.24
CA LYS A 92 19.43 -43.98 6.29
C LYS A 92 20.23 -45.25 6.57
N ILE A 93 21.54 -45.26 6.34
CA ILE A 93 22.41 -46.44 6.53
C ILE A 93 22.67 -46.66 8.05
N GLY A 94 22.38 -45.68 8.91
CA GLY A 94 22.53 -45.79 10.37
C GLY A 94 23.98 -45.98 10.81
N GLY A 95 24.24 -46.78 11.85
CA GLY A 95 25.54 -46.93 12.48
C GLY A 95 26.71 -47.50 11.63
N ALA A 96 26.47 -47.75 10.34
CA ALA A 96 27.52 -48.15 9.39
C ALA A 96 28.32 -46.98 8.81
N VAL A 97 27.88 -45.74 9.07
CA VAL A 97 28.60 -44.50 8.68
C VAL A 97 29.12 -43.82 9.94
N ASP A 98 30.39 -43.45 9.92
CA ASP A 98 31.00 -42.69 10.99
C ASP A 98 30.30 -41.28 11.13
N LYS A 99 30.18 -40.85 12.38
CA LYS A 99 29.44 -39.63 12.75
C LYS A 99 30.00 -38.38 12.06
N ASN A 100 31.33 -38.26 11.97
CA ASN A 100 31.98 -37.09 11.35
C ASN A 100 31.67 -37.03 9.84
N THR A 101 31.64 -38.17 9.19
CA THR A 101 31.27 -38.28 7.79
C THR A 101 29.81 -37.86 7.55
N LEU A 102 28.89 -38.29 8.39
CA LEU A 102 27.47 -37.88 8.30
C LEU A 102 27.30 -36.39 8.54
N GLU A 103 27.95 -35.85 9.56
CA GLU A 103 27.97 -34.41 9.86
C GLU A 103 28.55 -33.60 8.69
N GLY A 104 29.58 -34.10 8.01
CA GLY A 104 30.15 -33.49 6.81
C GLY A 104 29.16 -33.43 5.63
N TYR A 105 28.35 -34.46 5.41
CA TYR A 105 27.28 -34.44 4.40
C TYR A 105 26.14 -33.48 4.81
N GLU A 106 25.77 -33.44 6.08
CA GLU A 106 24.75 -32.50 6.56
C GLU A 106 25.22 -31.06 6.38
N PHE A 107 26.45 -30.74 6.79
CA PHE A 107 27.03 -29.41 6.60
C PHE A 107 27.04 -28.98 5.13
N THR A 108 27.45 -29.87 4.24
CA THR A 108 27.48 -29.60 2.80
C THR A 108 26.06 -29.34 2.25
N TYR A 109 25.08 -30.13 2.67
CA TYR A 109 23.68 -29.94 2.29
C TYR A 109 23.15 -28.57 2.78
N ARG A 110 23.37 -28.24 4.07
CA ARG A 110 22.93 -26.96 4.66
C ARG A 110 23.58 -25.74 3.99
N ARG A 111 24.86 -25.83 3.69
CA ARG A 111 25.58 -24.77 2.96
C ARG A 111 24.98 -24.54 1.59
N LEU A 112 24.77 -25.59 0.81
CA LEU A 112 24.18 -25.48 -0.55
C LEU A 112 22.71 -25.04 -0.50
N GLU A 113 21.96 -25.37 0.55
CA GLU A 113 20.60 -24.81 0.78
C GLU A 113 20.63 -23.28 0.92
N SER A 114 21.62 -22.75 1.65
CA SER A 114 21.84 -21.32 1.80
C SER A 114 22.31 -20.66 0.50
N ASP A 115 23.23 -21.30 -0.21
CA ASP A 115 23.76 -20.81 -1.50
C ASP A 115 22.65 -20.74 -2.58
N TYR A 116 21.77 -21.74 -2.62
CA TYR A 116 20.62 -21.71 -3.51
C TYR A 116 19.60 -20.63 -3.14
N ALA A 117 19.29 -20.49 -1.85
CA ALA A 117 18.41 -19.42 -1.37
C ALA A 117 18.95 -18.02 -1.75
N TYR A 118 20.26 -17.83 -1.64
CA TYR A 118 20.90 -16.58 -2.08
C TYR A 118 20.79 -16.38 -3.60
N SER A 119 21.03 -17.41 -4.42
CA SER A 119 20.92 -17.29 -5.89
C SER A 119 19.50 -16.93 -6.34
N ILE A 120 18.47 -17.53 -5.72
CA ILE A 120 17.06 -17.19 -5.97
C ILE A 120 16.77 -15.74 -5.54
N ALA A 121 17.29 -15.29 -4.41
CA ALA A 121 17.10 -13.90 -3.96
C ALA A 121 17.73 -12.91 -4.96
N VAL A 122 18.92 -13.20 -5.48
CA VAL A 122 19.57 -12.38 -6.51
C VAL A 122 18.77 -12.37 -7.82
N LEU A 123 18.27 -13.51 -8.27
CA LEU A 123 17.40 -13.60 -9.44
C LEU A 123 16.11 -12.79 -9.25
N ASN A 124 15.46 -12.90 -8.09
CA ASN A 124 14.22 -12.20 -7.81
C ASN A 124 14.37 -10.67 -7.82
N LYS A 125 15.57 -10.13 -7.52
CA LYS A 125 15.86 -8.69 -7.62
C LYS A 125 15.77 -8.16 -9.05
N THR A 126 15.81 -9.02 -10.06
CA THR A 126 15.66 -8.64 -11.48
C THR A 126 14.22 -8.67 -11.98
N ILE A 127 13.28 -9.06 -11.14
CA ILE A 127 11.86 -9.25 -11.47
C ILE A 127 11.03 -8.27 -10.66
N LEU A 128 10.44 -7.29 -11.34
CA LEU A 128 9.51 -6.36 -10.69
C LEU A 128 8.13 -7.02 -10.56
N ARG A 129 7.66 -7.13 -9.33
CA ARG A 129 6.31 -7.64 -9.02
C ARG A 129 5.44 -6.58 -8.38
N ALA A 130 4.11 -6.70 -8.57
CA ALA A 130 3.13 -5.85 -7.92
C ALA A 130 3.12 -6.10 -6.40
N PRO A 131 3.36 -5.09 -5.55
CA PRO A 131 3.33 -5.25 -4.09
C PRO A 131 1.91 -5.34 -3.52
N PHE A 132 0.90 -4.88 -4.26
CA PHE A 132 -0.53 -4.92 -3.90
C PHE A 132 -1.41 -4.92 -5.17
N ASP A 133 -2.70 -5.20 -5.00
CA ASP A 133 -3.69 -5.17 -6.07
C ASP A 133 -3.98 -3.73 -6.50
N GLY A 134 -3.98 -3.47 -7.82
CA GLY A 134 -4.20 -2.11 -8.29
C GLY A 134 -4.17 -1.95 -9.80
N VAL A 135 -3.97 -0.69 -10.21
CA VAL A 135 -3.87 -0.27 -11.61
C VAL A 135 -2.55 0.45 -11.84
N ILE A 136 -1.91 0.16 -12.96
CA ILE A 136 -0.70 0.89 -13.40
C ILE A 136 -1.11 2.30 -13.82
N ALA A 137 -0.68 3.30 -13.05
CA ALA A 137 -1.01 4.70 -13.30
C ALA A 137 -0.05 5.36 -14.31
N SER A 138 1.23 4.96 -14.33
CA SER A 138 2.20 5.41 -15.35
C SER A 138 3.30 4.38 -15.55
N LYS A 139 3.86 4.40 -16.76
CA LYS A 139 5.03 3.62 -17.19
C LYS A 139 6.11 4.58 -17.68
N ASN A 140 7.25 4.61 -17.00
CA ASN A 140 8.32 5.57 -17.22
C ASN A 140 9.59 4.92 -17.81
N ILE A 141 9.46 3.72 -18.39
CA ILE A 141 10.57 2.92 -18.90
C ILE A 141 10.15 2.16 -20.16
N GLN A 142 11.10 1.88 -21.06
CA GLN A 142 10.92 1.10 -22.27
C GLN A 142 11.80 -0.15 -22.26
N VAL A 143 11.44 -1.13 -23.07
CA VAL A 143 12.29 -2.32 -23.33
C VAL A 143 13.60 -1.87 -23.95
N GLY A 144 14.73 -2.42 -23.49
CA GLY A 144 16.06 -2.06 -23.91
C GLY A 144 16.72 -0.91 -23.13
N GLU A 145 15.97 -0.19 -22.27
CA GLU A 145 16.54 0.87 -21.44
C GLU A 145 17.29 0.32 -20.22
N GLY A 146 18.30 1.07 -19.79
CA GLY A 146 19.09 0.77 -18.60
C GLY A 146 18.41 1.21 -17.31
N VAL A 147 18.46 0.37 -16.30
CA VAL A 147 17.92 0.61 -14.94
C VAL A 147 19.07 0.70 -13.94
N SER A 148 19.04 1.70 -13.07
CA SER A 148 19.91 1.80 -11.90
C SER A 148 19.15 1.38 -10.65
N ALA A 149 19.76 0.52 -9.82
CA ALA A 149 19.17 -0.01 -8.60
C ALA A 149 18.65 1.11 -7.68
N ASN A 150 17.40 0.98 -7.22
CA ASN A 150 16.70 1.88 -6.30
C ASN A 150 16.58 3.36 -6.71
N ASN A 151 17.04 3.72 -7.90
CA ASN A 151 17.04 5.11 -8.37
C ASN A 151 16.06 5.36 -9.52
N THR A 152 15.86 4.38 -10.40
CA THR A 152 14.99 4.52 -11.58
C THR A 152 13.55 4.16 -11.21
N VAL A 153 12.63 5.13 -11.28
CA VAL A 153 11.19 4.88 -11.15
C VAL A 153 10.67 4.29 -12.45
N LEU A 154 10.26 3.02 -12.40
CA LEU A 154 9.85 2.24 -13.58
C LEU A 154 8.35 2.38 -13.85
N LEU A 155 7.54 2.14 -12.82
CA LEU A 155 6.08 2.13 -12.89
C LEU A 155 5.51 2.87 -11.67
N ARG A 156 4.29 3.39 -11.79
CA ARG A 156 3.48 3.83 -10.64
C ARG A 156 2.26 2.95 -10.53
N LEU A 157 2.10 2.31 -9.38
CA LEU A 157 0.97 1.44 -9.06
C LEU A 157 0.07 2.12 -8.02
N VAL A 158 -1.23 2.20 -8.31
CA VAL A 158 -2.25 2.74 -7.39
C VAL A 158 -3.29 1.68 -7.06
N SER A 159 -3.65 1.55 -5.80
CA SER A 159 -4.69 0.60 -5.36
C SER A 159 -6.07 1.00 -5.90
N HIS A 160 -7.02 0.05 -5.95
CA HIS A 160 -8.42 0.36 -6.31
C HIS A 160 -9.13 1.15 -5.23
N ALA A 161 -8.84 0.88 -3.95
CA ALA A 161 -9.44 1.59 -2.84
C ALA A 161 -9.00 3.06 -2.81
N ARG A 162 -9.95 3.95 -2.54
CA ARG A 162 -9.78 5.41 -2.55
C ARG A 162 -10.18 6.00 -1.21
N LYS A 163 -9.57 7.15 -0.90
CA LYS A 163 -9.93 7.98 0.25
C LYS A 163 -9.98 9.44 -0.15
N LEU A 164 -10.82 10.20 0.53
CA LEU A 164 -10.68 11.65 0.59
C LEU A 164 -9.63 11.98 1.65
N VAL A 165 -8.71 12.84 1.31
CA VAL A 165 -7.86 13.54 2.29
C VAL A 165 -8.44 14.93 2.40
N ILE A 166 -9.06 15.21 3.55
CA ILE A 166 -9.80 16.42 3.87
C ILE A 166 -8.90 17.32 4.69
N GLU A 167 -8.76 18.58 4.30
CA GLU A 167 -7.90 19.54 4.98
C GLU A 167 -8.75 20.72 5.50
N PHE A 168 -8.64 21.01 6.80
CA PHE A 168 -9.36 22.09 7.47
C PHE A 168 -8.42 22.88 8.38
N ASP A 169 -8.83 24.11 8.78
CA ASP A 169 -8.03 25.00 9.61
C ASP A 169 -7.77 24.40 11.00
N SER A 170 -6.53 24.50 11.47
CA SER A 170 -6.06 23.93 12.74
C SER A 170 -6.79 24.43 13.98
N LYS A 171 -7.40 25.62 13.93
CA LYS A 171 -8.22 26.15 15.03
C LYS A 171 -9.41 25.25 15.39
N TYR A 172 -9.85 24.39 14.45
CA TYR A 172 -10.97 23.46 14.64
C TYR A 172 -10.54 22.05 15.06
N ILE A 173 -9.27 21.80 15.35
CA ILE A 173 -8.75 20.47 15.70
C ILE A 173 -9.48 19.82 16.89
N ASN A 174 -9.94 20.64 17.83
CA ASN A 174 -10.69 20.18 19.01
C ASN A 174 -12.20 20.00 18.74
N ALA A 175 -12.73 20.66 17.72
CA ALA A 175 -14.15 20.60 17.35
C ALA A 175 -14.46 19.41 16.45
N VAL A 176 -13.63 19.18 15.42
CA VAL A 176 -13.82 18.08 14.46
C VAL A 176 -13.48 16.74 15.09
N LYS A 177 -14.36 15.75 14.93
CA LYS A 177 -14.22 14.39 15.48
C LYS A 177 -14.37 13.33 14.42
N VAL A 178 -13.80 12.14 14.70
CA VAL A 178 -14.09 10.94 13.92
C VAL A 178 -15.60 10.61 14.03
N GLY A 179 -16.22 10.37 12.88
CA GLY A 179 -17.67 10.14 12.76
C GLY A 179 -18.48 11.38 12.39
N ASP A 180 -17.87 12.58 12.35
CA ASP A 180 -18.51 13.78 11.82
C ASP A 180 -18.76 13.61 10.31
N THR A 181 -19.84 14.26 9.82
CA THR A 181 -20.24 14.19 8.42
C THR A 181 -19.59 15.32 7.64
N TYR A 182 -18.92 14.98 6.54
CA TYR A 182 -18.41 15.92 5.57
C TYR A 182 -19.32 15.94 4.35
N THR A 183 -19.97 17.08 4.10
CA THR A 183 -20.80 17.35 2.91
C THR A 183 -19.95 18.11 1.91
N TYR A 184 -19.76 17.57 0.70
CA TYR A 184 -18.81 18.08 -0.27
C TYR A 184 -19.37 18.08 -1.69
N SER A 185 -18.79 18.93 -2.54
CA SER A 185 -18.96 18.88 -4.00
C SER A 185 -17.61 18.68 -4.68
N ILE A 186 -17.63 17.99 -5.82
CA ILE A 186 -16.45 17.79 -6.66
C ILE A 186 -16.41 18.95 -7.66
N ASP A 187 -15.24 19.51 -7.92
CA ASP A 187 -15.09 20.55 -8.93
C ASP A 187 -15.62 20.06 -10.29
N GLY A 188 -16.55 20.84 -10.86
CA GLY A 188 -17.23 20.50 -12.10
C GLY A 188 -18.52 19.65 -11.94
N ASP A 189 -18.88 19.25 -10.70
CA ASP A 189 -20.14 18.56 -10.40
C ASP A 189 -20.96 19.38 -9.39
N SER A 190 -22.21 19.67 -9.71
CA SER A 190 -23.12 20.40 -8.82
C SER A 190 -23.79 19.52 -7.76
N ASN A 191 -23.59 18.20 -7.81
CA ASN A 191 -24.15 17.28 -6.83
C ASN A 191 -23.41 17.37 -5.50
N GLN A 192 -24.18 17.36 -4.40
CA GLN A 192 -23.62 17.24 -3.07
C GLN A 192 -23.51 15.76 -2.67
N HIS A 193 -22.41 15.45 -2.02
CA HIS A 193 -22.10 14.13 -1.50
C HIS A 193 -21.84 14.21 0.00
N GLU A 194 -22.14 13.14 0.71
CA GLU A 194 -21.87 13.04 2.14
C GLU A 194 -20.99 11.85 2.45
N ILE A 195 -20.05 12.04 3.36
CA ILE A 195 -19.15 11.00 3.82
C ILE A 195 -18.79 11.24 5.29
N LYS A 196 -18.51 10.16 6.03
CA LYS A 196 -18.08 10.27 7.42
C LYS A 196 -16.57 10.27 7.52
N ILE A 197 -16.03 11.14 8.38
CA ILE A 197 -14.62 11.16 8.74
C ILE A 197 -14.29 9.86 9.48
N THR A 198 -13.29 9.14 8.98
CA THR A 198 -12.85 7.84 9.56
C THR A 198 -11.57 7.98 10.38
N LYS A 199 -10.79 9.03 10.12
CA LYS A 199 -9.52 9.27 10.81
C LYS A 199 -9.17 10.76 10.77
N ILE A 200 -8.55 11.26 11.83
CA ILE A 200 -7.95 12.59 11.90
C ILE A 200 -6.47 12.42 12.19
N TYR A 201 -5.63 13.17 11.48
CA TYR A 201 -4.19 13.13 11.69
C TYR A 201 -3.81 13.90 12.95
N PRO A 202 -2.87 13.39 13.77
CA PRO A 202 -2.50 14.02 15.03
C PRO A 202 -1.57 15.24 14.83
N THR A 203 -1.21 15.55 13.59
CA THR A 203 -0.25 16.61 13.25
C THR A 203 -0.91 17.73 12.47
N VAL A 204 -0.45 18.94 12.70
CA VAL A 204 -0.77 20.13 11.91
C VAL A 204 0.39 20.38 10.94
N ASP A 205 0.08 20.68 9.70
CA ASP A 205 1.10 21.13 8.74
C ASP A 205 1.51 22.57 9.10
N GLU A 206 2.78 22.78 9.42
CA GLU A 206 3.29 24.07 9.91
C GLU A 206 3.25 25.18 8.84
N ASN A 207 3.34 24.81 7.56
CA ASN A 207 3.34 25.77 6.45
C ASN A 207 1.92 26.24 6.11
N THR A 208 0.98 25.29 6.06
CA THR A 208 -0.41 25.57 5.66
C THR A 208 -1.32 25.83 6.84
N ARG A 209 -0.91 25.49 8.07
CA ARG A 209 -1.70 25.52 9.32
C ARG A 209 -2.99 24.72 9.24
N LYS A 210 -2.98 23.65 8.43
CA LYS A 210 -4.14 22.77 8.26
C LYS A 210 -3.93 21.44 8.96
N VAL A 211 -5.04 20.85 9.36
CA VAL A 211 -5.14 19.48 9.85
C VAL A 211 -5.73 18.63 8.74
N SER A 212 -5.20 17.42 8.58
CA SER A 212 -5.73 16.45 7.62
C SER A 212 -6.62 15.43 8.31
N ALA A 213 -7.72 15.08 7.65
CA ALA A 213 -8.59 13.97 8.01
C ALA A 213 -8.79 13.06 6.81
N GLU A 214 -9.20 11.81 7.05
CA GLU A 214 -9.49 10.84 6.01
C GLU A 214 -10.95 10.38 6.08
N ALA A 215 -11.52 10.15 4.89
CA ALA A 215 -12.80 9.47 4.74
C ALA A 215 -12.69 8.43 3.62
N LEU A 216 -13.18 7.20 3.87
CA LEU A 216 -13.07 6.08 2.93
C LEU A 216 -14.18 6.14 1.89
N LEU A 217 -13.81 6.18 0.62
CA LEU A 217 -14.76 6.18 -0.49
C LEU A 217 -15.29 4.77 -0.76
N SER A 218 -16.60 4.62 -0.83
CA SER A 218 -17.27 3.37 -1.23
C SER A 218 -17.29 3.16 -2.74
N LYS A 219 -17.20 4.24 -3.53
CA LYS A 219 -17.16 4.19 -5.00
C LYS A 219 -15.81 4.69 -5.51
N PRO A 220 -15.23 4.07 -6.55
CA PRO A 220 -13.97 4.52 -7.11
C PRO A 220 -14.15 5.91 -7.77
N MET A 221 -13.27 6.83 -7.39
CA MET A 221 -13.10 8.13 -8.04
C MET A 221 -11.71 8.22 -8.65
N ALA A 222 -11.49 9.05 -9.64
CA ALA A 222 -10.16 9.27 -10.19
C ALA A 222 -9.25 9.89 -9.12
N VAL A 223 -8.03 9.38 -9.01
CA VAL A 223 -7.00 9.95 -8.13
C VAL A 223 -6.64 11.34 -8.63
N GLY A 224 -6.55 12.31 -7.71
CA GLY A 224 -6.24 13.69 -8.03
C GLY A 224 -7.47 14.59 -8.23
N LEU A 225 -8.68 14.04 -8.25
CA LEU A 225 -9.89 14.90 -8.15
C LEU A 225 -9.87 15.66 -6.82
N PHE A 226 -10.39 16.87 -6.84
CA PHE A 226 -10.46 17.75 -5.69
C PHE A 226 -11.82 18.46 -5.65
N GLY A 227 -12.06 19.16 -4.57
CA GLY A 227 -13.25 19.96 -4.33
C GLY A 227 -13.26 20.49 -2.91
N ASP A 228 -14.40 21.00 -2.51
CA ASP A 228 -14.57 21.60 -1.19
C ASP A 228 -15.92 21.25 -0.55
N GLY A 229 -16.09 21.64 0.70
CA GLY A 229 -17.30 21.38 1.44
C GLY A 229 -17.23 21.80 2.90
N PHE A 230 -18.15 21.26 3.69
CA PHE A 230 -18.26 21.59 5.10
C PHE A 230 -18.35 20.34 5.96
N ILE A 231 -17.56 20.31 7.02
CA ILE A 231 -17.65 19.32 8.09
C ILE A 231 -18.72 19.82 9.07
N GLN A 232 -19.69 18.97 9.34
CA GLN A 232 -20.71 19.21 10.36
C GLN A 232 -20.22 18.58 11.67
N THR A 233 -19.80 19.40 12.63
CA THR A 233 -19.44 18.93 13.97
C THR A 233 -20.70 18.60 14.76
N LYS A 234 -20.59 17.64 15.67
CA LYS A 234 -21.69 17.25 16.56
C LYS A 234 -21.75 18.16 17.77
#